data_ededff2ed6a3c26b98bc088347ee34c6
#
_entry.id   ededff2ed6a3c26b98bc088347ee34c6
#
_cell.length_a   1.000
_cell.length_b   1.000
_cell.length_c   1.000
_cell.angle_alpha   90.00
_cell.angle_beta   90.00
_cell.angle_gamma   90.00
#
_symmetry.space_group_name_H-M   'P 1'
#
loop_
_entity.id
_entity.type
_entity.pdbx_description
1 polymer ?
#
loop_
_entity_poly.entity_id
_entity_poly.type
_entity_poly.pdbx_seq_one_letter_code
_entity_poly.pdbx_strand_id
1 'polypeptide(L)' 'MFKPKYKFTYDEIRIIVMALVEFKNQLISEGRYTDAVDELLIRFVD' A
#
# COMPACT_ATOMS: atom_id res chain seq x y z
N MET A 1 -11.55 -7.31 -9.63
CA MET A 1 -11.29 -6.14 -8.82
C MET A 1 -11.48 -6.43 -7.33
N PHE A 2 -10.55 -6.02 -6.55
CA PHE A 2 -10.61 -6.26 -5.11
C PHE A 2 -11.61 -5.31 -4.45
N LYS A 3 -12.52 -5.88 -3.70
CA LYS A 3 -13.54 -5.10 -3.03
C LYS A 3 -13.56 -5.50 -1.56
N PRO A 4 -12.92 -4.74 -0.70
CA PRO A 4 -12.86 -5.11 0.71
C PRO A 4 -14.23 -5.04 1.35
N LYS A 5 -14.62 -6.14 1.96
CA LYS A 5 -15.85 -6.21 2.73
C LYS A 5 -15.63 -5.82 4.18
N TYR A 6 -14.39 -5.76 4.58
CA TYR A 6 -14.05 -5.57 5.98
C TYR A 6 -13.64 -4.14 6.23
N LYS A 7 -13.99 -3.68 7.39
CA LYS A 7 -13.49 -2.40 7.87
C LYS A 7 -12.22 -2.66 8.65
N PHE A 8 -11.18 -1.97 8.27
CA PHE A 8 -9.91 -2.08 8.98
C PHE A 8 -9.88 -1.09 10.13
N THR A 9 -9.26 -1.50 11.23
CA THR A 9 -9.00 -0.56 12.31
C THR A 9 -7.94 0.42 11.86
N TYR A 10 -7.84 1.54 12.60
CA TYR A 10 -6.84 2.54 12.30
C TYR A 10 -5.43 1.94 12.35
N ASP A 11 -5.17 1.10 13.35
CA ASP A 11 -3.87 0.46 13.49
C ASP A 11 -3.59 -0.49 12.33
N GLU A 12 -4.61 -1.22 11.90
CA GLU A 12 -4.44 -2.12 10.76
C GLU A 12 -4.11 -1.37 9.49
N ILE A 13 -4.77 -0.24 9.27
CA ILE A 13 -4.48 0.59 8.09
C ILE A 13 -3.06 1.10 8.15
N ARG A 14 -2.61 1.52 9.33
CA ARG A 14 -1.24 1.99 9.48
C ARG A 14 -0.23 0.90 9.12
N ILE A 15 -0.46 -0.31 9.60
CA ILE A 15 0.44 -1.43 9.31
C ILE A 15 0.47 -1.71 7.81
N ILE A 16 -0.69 -1.71 7.17
CA ILE A 16 -0.78 -1.97 5.74
C ILE A 16 -0.03 -0.88 4.96
N VAL A 17 -0.26 0.37 5.32
CA VAL A 17 0.40 1.48 4.64
C VAL A 17 1.91 1.41 4.82
N MET A 18 2.36 1.10 6.03
CA MET A 18 3.79 0.99 6.28
C MET A 18 4.42 -0.14 5.47
N ALA A 19 3.71 -1.27 5.37
CA ALA A 19 4.21 -2.38 4.58
C ALA A 19 4.31 -2.02 3.11
N LEU A 20 3.32 -1.28 2.60
CA LEU A 20 3.33 -0.86 1.20
C LEU A 20 4.45 0.15 0.94
N VAL A 21 4.69 1.05 1.89
CA VAL A 21 5.78 2.02 1.74
C VAL A 21 7.13 1.31 1.72
N GLU A 22 7.32 0.33 2.58
CA GLU A 22 8.56 -0.45 2.58
C GLU A 22 8.74 -1.19 1.27
N PHE A 23 7.66 -1.79 0.78
CA PHE A 23 7.70 -2.49 -0.49
C PHE A 23 8.05 -1.54 -1.63
N LYS A 24 7.46 -0.36 -1.61
CA LYS A 24 7.75 0.66 -2.63
C LYS A 24 9.23 1.04 -2.59
N ASN A 25 9.77 1.27 -1.40
CA ASN A 25 11.18 1.62 -1.26
C ASN A 25 12.08 0.52 -1.80
N GLN A 26 11.69 -0.73 -1.56
CA GLN A 26 12.46 -1.85 -2.07
C GLN A 26 12.43 -1.89 -3.60
N LEU A 27 11.26 -1.63 -4.19
CA LEU A 27 11.14 -1.60 -5.65
C LEU A 27 11.99 -0.47 -6.24
N ILE A 28 11.99 0.70 -5.61
CA ILE A 28 12.80 1.82 -6.06
C ILE A 28 14.27 1.44 -6.02
N SER A 29 14.68 0.81 -4.94
CA SER A 29 16.07 0.38 -4.77
C SER A 29 16.49 -0.61 -5.85
N GLU A 30 15.53 -1.40 -6.36
CA GLU A 30 15.80 -2.35 -7.42
C GLU A 30 15.58 -1.77 -8.82
N GLY A 31 15.19 -0.50 -8.91
CA GLY A 31 14.93 0.13 -10.19
C GLY A 31 13.66 -0.36 -10.86
N ARG A 32 12.68 -0.80 -10.08
CA ARG A 32 11.44 -1.36 -10.62
C ARG A 32 10.32 -0.33 -10.52
N TYR A 33 9.26 -0.60 -11.27
CA TYR A 33 8.11 0.30 -11.29
C TYR A 33 7.30 0.16 -10.02
N THR A 34 6.76 1.28 -9.54
CA THR A 34 5.98 1.32 -8.32
C THR A 34 4.52 1.71 -8.55
N ASP A 35 4.07 1.71 -9.80
CA ASP A 35 2.74 2.22 -10.12
C ASP A 35 1.64 1.50 -9.36
N ALA A 36 1.71 0.18 -9.32
CA ALA A 36 0.67 -0.61 -8.63
C ALA A 36 0.65 -0.33 -7.14
N VAL A 37 1.82 -0.17 -6.54
CA VAL A 37 1.92 0.11 -5.11
C VAL A 37 1.39 1.52 -4.83
N ASP A 38 1.72 2.47 -5.70
CA ASP A 38 1.24 3.84 -5.54
C ASP A 38 -0.29 3.88 -5.59
N GLU A 39 -0.90 3.13 -6.48
CA GLU A 39 -2.35 3.09 -6.54
C GLU A 39 -2.96 2.52 -5.28
N LEU A 40 -2.36 1.47 -4.75
CA LEU A 40 -2.85 0.88 -3.51
C LEU A 40 -2.74 1.87 -2.36
N LEU A 41 -1.61 2.58 -2.29
CA LEU A 41 -1.43 3.57 -1.24
C LEU A 41 -2.48 4.66 -1.30
N ILE A 42 -2.79 5.13 -2.49
CA ILE A 42 -3.81 6.17 -2.67
C ILE A 42 -5.15 5.67 -2.15
N ARG A 43 -5.49 4.42 -2.42
CA ARG A 43 -6.77 3.87 -2.00
C ARG A 43 -6.88 3.77 -0.48
N PHE A 44 -5.78 3.49 0.19
CA PHE A 44 -5.82 3.39 1.65
C PHE A 44 -5.78 4.75 2.32
N VAL A 45 -5.16 5.73 1.68
CA VAL A 45 -5.05 7.07 2.26
C VAL A 45 -6.30 7.90 1.97
N ASP A 46 -6.89 7.66 0.82
CA ASP A 46 -8.08 8.40 0.40
C ASP A 46 -9.34 7.82 1.08
#